data_c0904a0fe8429beb0d2428b8238ee445
#
_entry.id   c0904a0fe8429beb0d2428b8238ee445
#
_cell.length_a   1.000
_cell.length_b   1.000
_cell.length_c   1.000
_cell.angle_alpha   90.00
_cell.angle_beta   90.00
_cell.angle_gamma   90.00
#
_symmetry.space_group_name_H-M   'P 1'
#
loop_
_entity.id
_entity.type
_entity.pdbx_description
1 polymer ?
#
loop_
_entity_poly.entity_id
_entity_poly.type
_entity_poly.pdbx_seq_one_letter_code
_entity_poly.pdbx_strand_id
1 'polypeptide(L)'
;EQGYFKSTFCKSLLPPALQRYYMDKVDLASQGKVERRLAEMGLLNLDEFDKFSPAKMPLLKNLMQMASLSLCKAYQKNYRALPRIASFIGTSNRKDLLTDPTGSRRFICVEVERPIDCEAIEYEQLYSQLKVAILSGQRYWFTKEEEQELQKSNLSFSRQGPVEDVLRACYRSAERREECDLLSAADIFQCLKKRNPTAMRGANPASLAQVLICLLYTSDAADDLIGV
;
A
#
# COMPACT_ATOMS: atom_id res chain seq x y z
N GLU A 1 5.92 16.39 -0.53
CA GLU A 1 6.24 17.54 0.36
C GLU A 1 4.99 18.12 0.99
N GLN A 2 5.13 18.87 2.08
CA GLN A 2 4.03 19.55 2.74
C GLN A 2 3.61 20.77 1.90
N GLY A 3 2.30 21.07 1.82
CA GLY A 3 1.81 22.21 1.05
C GLY A 3 1.47 21.94 -0.43
N TYR A 4 1.55 20.68 -0.89
CA TYR A 4 1.21 20.32 -2.28
C TYR A 4 -0.29 20.05 -2.51
N PHE A 5 -1.15 20.50 -1.61
CA PHE A 5 -2.62 20.40 -1.69
C PHE A 5 -3.18 18.98 -1.82
N LYS A 6 -2.43 17.95 -1.40
CA LYS A 6 -2.84 16.54 -1.52
C LYS A 6 -4.20 16.24 -0.89
N SER A 7 -4.43 16.67 0.36
CA SER A 7 -5.70 16.43 1.06
C SER A 7 -6.84 17.25 0.43
N THR A 8 -6.55 18.45 -0.06
CA THR A 8 -7.51 19.26 -0.82
C THR A 8 -7.90 18.55 -2.11
N PHE A 9 -6.93 18.01 -2.85
CA PHE A 9 -7.17 17.21 -4.05
C PHE A 9 -8.04 15.98 -3.76
N CYS A 10 -7.74 15.23 -2.71
CA CYS A 10 -8.55 14.06 -2.33
C CYS A 10 -10.02 14.45 -2.11
N LYS A 11 -10.26 15.58 -1.46
CA LYS A 11 -11.60 16.10 -1.24
C LYS A 11 -12.26 16.57 -2.54
N SER A 12 -11.52 17.25 -3.43
CA SER A 12 -12.03 17.76 -4.70
C SER A 12 -12.35 16.68 -5.74
N LEU A 13 -11.99 15.41 -5.51
CA LEU A 13 -12.43 14.32 -6.39
C LEU A 13 -13.95 14.13 -6.39
N LEU A 14 -14.63 14.47 -5.31
CA LEU A 14 -16.10 14.47 -5.26
C LEU A 14 -16.66 15.86 -5.56
N PRO A 15 -17.67 15.97 -6.46
CA PRO A 15 -18.31 17.25 -6.75
C PRO A 15 -19.05 17.77 -5.51
N PRO A 16 -19.37 19.09 -5.45
CA PRO A 16 -20.02 19.71 -4.30
C PRO A 16 -21.27 18.98 -3.80
N ALA A 17 -22.09 18.47 -4.72
CA ALA A 17 -23.31 17.73 -4.38
C ALA A 17 -23.05 16.41 -3.64
N LEU A 18 -21.87 15.80 -3.82
CA LEU A 18 -21.48 14.53 -3.23
C LEU A 18 -20.48 14.66 -2.07
N GLN A 19 -20.11 15.87 -1.67
CA GLN A 19 -19.16 16.11 -0.58
C GLN A 19 -19.59 15.48 0.76
N ARG A 20 -20.87 15.29 0.99
CA ARG A 20 -21.41 14.58 2.18
C ARG A 20 -20.97 13.11 2.26
N TYR A 21 -20.50 12.52 1.15
CA TYR A 21 -20.00 11.15 1.08
C TYR A 21 -18.49 11.06 1.15
N TYR A 22 -17.82 12.17 1.39
CA TYR A 22 -16.39 12.23 1.67
C TYR A 22 -16.14 12.24 3.18
N MET A 23 -15.15 11.51 3.63
CA MET A 23 -14.73 11.50 5.03
C MET A 23 -13.21 11.59 5.15
N ASP A 24 -12.74 12.58 5.88
CA ASP A 24 -11.37 12.65 6.37
C ASP A 24 -11.20 11.87 7.68
N LYS A 25 -9.98 11.42 7.95
CA LYS A 25 -9.54 10.88 9.24
C LYS A 25 -10.36 9.70 9.72
N VAL A 26 -10.22 8.60 9.01
CA VAL A 26 -10.85 7.33 9.40
C VAL A 26 -10.23 6.80 10.69
N ASP A 27 -11.00 6.74 11.77
CA ASP A 27 -10.56 6.11 13.01
C ASP A 27 -10.78 4.59 12.95
N LEU A 28 -9.69 3.84 12.86
CA LEU A 28 -9.71 2.37 12.87
C LEU A 28 -9.81 1.75 14.27
N ALA A 29 -9.94 2.54 15.33
CA ALA A 29 -10.00 2.00 16.69
C ALA A 29 -11.31 1.24 16.97
N SER A 30 -12.38 1.57 16.22
CA SER A 30 -13.69 0.92 16.38
C SER A 30 -14.13 0.28 15.06
N GLN A 31 -13.86 -1.01 14.92
CA GLN A 31 -14.14 -1.77 13.69
C GLN A 31 -15.59 -1.62 13.22
N GLY A 32 -16.57 -1.81 14.08
CA GLY A 32 -17.98 -1.71 13.69
C GLY A 32 -18.42 -0.31 13.22
N LYS A 33 -17.77 0.77 13.72
CA LYS A 33 -18.01 2.12 13.23
C LYS A 33 -17.42 2.31 11.83
N VAL A 34 -16.21 1.78 11.59
CA VAL A 34 -15.56 1.86 10.28
C VAL A 34 -16.35 1.07 9.24
N GLU A 35 -16.75 -0.16 9.57
CA GLU A 35 -17.54 -1.00 8.68
C GLU A 35 -18.84 -0.29 8.23
N ARG A 36 -19.55 0.37 9.16
CA ARG A 36 -20.71 1.17 8.79
C ARG A 36 -20.34 2.27 7.77
N ARG A 37 -19.22 2.97 7.98
CA ARG A 37 -18.76 4.03 7.05
C ARG A 37 -18.44 3.49 5.66
N LEU A 38 -17.97 2.24 5.56
CA LEU A 38 -17.73 1.61 4.25
C LEU A 38 -18.99 1.41 3.41
N ALA A 39 -20.17 1.32 4.05
CA ALA A 39 -21.45 1.22 3.36
C ALA A 39 -22.16 2.57 3.15
N GLU A 40 -21.71 3.63 3.84
CA GLU A 40 -22.35 4.95 3.81
C GLU A 40 -21.57 5.99 2.99
N MET A 41 -20.23 5.89 2.96
CA MET A 41 -19.34 6.87 2.33
C MET A 41 -18.91 6.42 0.93
N GLY A 42 -18.66 7.38 0.05
CA GLY A 42 -18.10 7.11 -1.29
C GLY A 42 -16.57 7.10 -1.29
N LEU A 43 -15.95 8.02 -0.53
CA LEU A 43 -14.49 8.16 -0.47
C LEU A 43 -14.02 8.41 0.96
N LEU A 44 -13.11 7.57 1.43
CA LEU A 44 -12.47 7.66 2.74
C LEU A 44 -11.01 8.07 2.56
N ASN A 45 -10.63 9.21 3.12
CA ASN A 45 -9.26 9.68 3.10
C ASN A 45 -8.51 9.24 4.38
N LEU A 46 -7.42 8.54 4.20
CA LEU A 46 -6.46 8.18 5.24
C LEU A 46 -5.39 9.27 5.28
N ASP A 47 -5.75 10.42 5.85
CA ASP A 47 -4.84 11.55 5.95
C ASP A 47 -3.66 11.21 6.87
N GLU A 48 -2.46 11.70 6.52
CA GLU A 48 -1.21 11.38 7.21
C GLU A 48 -0.96 9.87 7.36
N PHE A 49 -1.12 9.12 6.26
CA PHE A 49 -0.99 7.67 6.22
C PHE A 49 0.34 7.16 6.81
N ASP A 50 1.41 7.94 6.70
CA ASP A 50 2.72 7.65 7.29
C ASP A 50 2.72 7.57 8.83
N LYS A 51 1.72 8.16 9.48
CA LYS A 51 1.53 8.08 10.95
C LYS A 51 0.69 6.85 11.37
N PHE A 52 0.20 6.08 10.41
CA PHE A 52 -0.56 4.87 10.71
C PHE A 52 0.31 3.82 11.41
N SER A 53 -0.19 3.31 12.53
CA SER A 53 0.49 2.24 13.27
C SER A 53 0.56 0.97 12.43
N PRO A 54 1.73 0.31 12.31
CA PRO A 54 1.86 -0.98 11.64
C PRO A 54 0.87 -2.04 12.15
N ALA A 55 0.50 -1.99 13.44
CA ALA A 55 -0.48 -2.90 14.04
C ALA A 55 -1.90 -2.76 13.44
N LYS A 56 -2.24 -1.61 12.84
CA LYS A 56 -3.54 -1.37 12.20
C LYS A 56 -3.58 -1.78 10.72
N MET A 57 -2.42 -2.05 10.11
CA MET A 57 -2.33 -2.41 8.70
C MET A 57 -3.08 -3.71 8.33
N PRO A 58 -3.05 -4.79 9.12
CA PRO A 58 -3.85 -5.98 8.82
C PRO A 58 -5.35 -5.70 8.79
N LEU A 59 -5.85 -4.89 9.72
CA LEU A 59 -7.26 -4.49 9.74
C LEU A 59 -7.62 -3.66 8.50
N LEU A 60 -6.81 -2.67 8.14
CA LEU A 60 -7.02 -1.85 6.95
C LEU A 60 -7.06 -2.72 5.68
N LYS A 61 -6.10 -3.63 5.52
CA LYS A 61 -6.04 -4.56 4.38
C LYS A 61 -7.29 -5.44 4.30
N ASN A 62 -7.82 -5.89 5.44
CA ASN A 62 -9.06 -6.64 5.50
C ASN A 62 -10.25 -5.79 5.05
N LEU A 63 -10.39 -4.57 5.60
CA LEU A 63 -11.44 -3.62 5.21
C LEU A 63 -11.43 -3.29 3.70
N MET A 64 -10.25 -3.16 3.11
CA MET A 64 -10.09 -2.92 1.66
C MET A 64 -10.56 -4.09 0.80
N GLN A 65 -10.53 -5.31 1.31
CA GLN A 65 -10.93 -6.53 0.59
C GLN A 65 -12.40 -6.92 0.78
N MET A 66 -13.08 -6.34 1.78
CA MET A 66 -14.50 -6.66 2.02
C MET A 66 -15.35 -6.20 0.84
N ALA A 67 -16.10 -7.11 0.24
CA ALA A 67 -17.09 -6.80 -0.79
C ALA A 67 -18.44 -6.41 -0.19
N SER A 68 -18.78 -7.00 0.95
CA SER A 68 -20.03 -6.76 1.68
C SER A 68 -19.78 -6.71 3.18
N LEU A 69 -20.68 -6.06 3.88
CA LEU A 69 -20.63 -5.80 5.31
C LEU A 69 -21.87 -6.34 5.97
N SER A 70 -21.72 -7.07 7.06
CA SER A 70 -22.85 -7.57 7.86
C SER A 70 -23.11 -6.62 9.02
N LEU A 71 -24.08 -5.72 8.86
CA LEU A 71 -24.42 -4.73 9.88
C LEU A 71 -25.72 -5.12 10.60
N CYS A 72 -25.65 -5.06 11.93
CA CYS A 72 -26.82 -5.18 12.79
C CYS A 72 -27.21 -3.78 13.29
N LYS A 73 -28.48 -3.41 13.13
CA LYS A 73 -28.98 -2.18 13.76
C LYS A 73 -29.11 -2.40 15.26
N ALA A 74 -28.90 -1.34 16.03
CA ALA A 74 -29.13 -1.35 17.46
C ALA A 74 -30.56 -1.87 17.74
N TYR A 75 -30.67 -2.80 18.68
CA TYR A 75 -31.93 -3.44 19.09
C TYR A 75 -32.60 -4.40 18.06
N GLN A 76 -31.92 -4.72 16.95
CA GLN A 76 -32.36 -5.73 15.99
C GLN A 76 -31.51 -7.01 16.10
N LYS A 77 -32.15 -8.17 16.05
CA LYS A 77 -31.44 -9.48 16.06
C LYS A 77 -30.94 -9.90 14.68
N ASN A 78 -31.42 -9.27 13.62
CA ASN A 78 -31.09 -9.65 12.25
C ASN A 78 -29.95 -8.80 11.67
N TYR A 79 -28.97 -9.48 11.13
CA TYR A 79 -27.90 -8.86 10.33
C TYR A 79 -28.42 -8.57 8.92
N ARG A 80 -28.07 -7.40 8.41
CA ARG A 80 -28.32 -7.02 7.02
C ARG A 80 -26.98 -6.91 6.29
N ALA A 81 -26.85 -7.65 5.19
CA ALA A 81 -25.72 -7.49 4.29
C ALA A 81 -25.89 -6.21 3.48
N LEU A 82 -24.87 -5.35 3.51
CA LEU A 82 -24.79 -4.14 2.69
C LEU A 82 -23.52 -4.21 1.83
N PRO A 83 -23.57 -3.77 0.57
CA PRO A 83 -22.38 -3.67 -0.25
C PRO A 83 -21.44 -2.61 0.31
N ARG A 84 -20.15 -2.83 0.18
CA ARG A 84 -19.15 -1.79 0.39
C ARG A 84 -19.15 -0.87 -0.83
N ILE A 85 -19.43 0.41 -0.62
CA ILE A 85 -19.40 1.44 -1.66
C ILE A 85 -18.19 2.36 -1.54
N ALA A 86 -17.54 2.39 -0.37
CA ALA A 86 -16.40 3.24 -0.12
C ALA A 86 -15.15 2.80 -0.88
N SER A 87 -14.48 3.76 -1.49
CA SER A 87 -13.09 3.69 -1.94
C SER A 87 -12.17 4.33 -0.91
N PHE A 88 -10.89 3.92 -0.90
CA PHE A 88 -9.88 4.50 -0.03
C PHE A 88 -8.90 5.34 -0.85
N ILE A 89 -8.53 6.48 -0.31
CA ILE A 89 -7.40 7.28 -0.75
C ILE A 89 -6.57 7.64 0.49
N GLY A 90 -5.30 7.94 0.33
CA GLY A 90 -4.47 8.35 1.45
C GLY A 90 -3.47 9.41 1.03
N THR A 91 -3.06 10.24 1.99
CA THR A 91 -2.02 11.25 1.79
C THR A 91 -0.88 11.00 2.76
N SER A 92 0.34 11.28 2.31
CA SER A 92 1.55 11.19 3.13
C SER A 92 2.51 12.33 2.80
N ASN A 93 3.27 12.76 3.79
CA ASN A 93 4.39 13.68 3.61
C ASN A 93 5.73 12.95 3.55
N ARG A 94 5.72 11.63 3.72
CA ARG A 94 6.89 10.76 3.64
C ARG A 94 6.77 9.86 2.43
N LYS A 95 7.91 9.53 1.82
CA LYS A 95 7.97 8.58 0.72
C LYS A 95 7.94 7.14 1.26
N ASP A 96 8.63 6.87 2.37
CA ASP A 96 8.78 5.57 3.02
C ASP A 96 7.52 5.19 3.85
N LEU A 97 6.39 4.99 3.21
CA LEU A 97 5.09 4.81 3.86
C LEU A 97 4.65 3.34 3.98
N LEU A 98 5.15 2.47 3.11
CA LEU A 98 4.78 1.05 3.12
C LEU A 98 5.70 0.26 4.05
N THR A 99 5.11 -0.37 5.07
CA THR A 99 5.84 -1.16 6.07
C THR A 99 5.85 -2.66 5.80
N ASP A 100 5.07 -3.12 4.82
CA ASP A 100 4.94 -4.53 4.48
C ASP A 100 5.03 -4.72 2.95
N PRO A 101 6.17 -5.18 2.44
CA PRO A 101 6.39 -5.39 1.01
C PRO A 101 5.39 -6.37 0.39
N THR A 102 5.00 -7.42 1.12
CA THR A 102 4.13 -8.48 0.60
C THR A 102 2.67 -8.03 0.43
N GLY A 103 2.28 -6.99 1.15
CA GLY A 103 0.92 -6.43 1.09
C GLY A 103 0.80 -5.21 0.20
N SER A 104 1.87 -4.76 -0.44
CA SER A 104 1.93 -3.50 -1.20
C SER A 104 1.06 -3.50 -2.46
N ARG A 105 0.73 -4.66 -3.03
CA ARG A 105 -0.15 -4.81 -4.21
C ARG A 105 -1.55 -4.20 -4.06
N ARG A 106 -1.96 -3.85 -2.84
CA ARG A 106 -3.25 -3.21 -2.56
C ARG A 106 -3.20 -1.69 -2.62
N PHE A 107 -2.01 -1.13 -2.76
CA PHE A 107 -1.77 0.30 -2.76
C PHE A 107 -1.23 0.74 -4.11
N ILE A 108 -1.81 1.78 -4.68
CA ILE A 108 -1.27 2.49 -5.83
C ILE A 108 -0.59 3.74 -5.25
N CYS A 109 0.74 3.71 -5.18
CA CYS A 109 1.50 4.84 -4.66
C CYS A 109 1.88 5.78 -5.80
N VAL A 110 1.62 7.06 -5.59
CA VAL A 110 1.93 8.12 -6.55
C VAL A 110 2.73 9.21 -5.85
N GLU A 111 3.89 9.56 -6.42
CA GLU A 111 4.69 10.67 -5.95
C GLU A 111 4.19 11.98 -6.58
N VAL A 112 3.90 12.95 -5.72
CA VAL A 112 3.47 14.27 -6.16
C VAL A 112 4.70 15.19 -6.20
N GLU A 113 5.12 15.58 -7.40
CA GLU A 113 6.36 16.33 -7.62
C GLU A 113 6.18 17.85 -7.51
N ARG A 114 4.96 18.33 -7.70
CA ARG A 114 4.61 19.77 -7.65
C ARG A 114 3.21 19.99 -7.08
N PRO A 115 2.88 21.20 -6.62
CA PRO A 115 1.55 21.52 -6.13
C PRO A 115 0.45 21.15 -7.12
N ILE A 116 -0.63 20.53 -6.62
CA ILE A 116 -1.77 20.11 -7.44
C ILE A 116 -2.71 21.29 -7.58
N ASP A 117 -3.11 21.58 -8.82
CA ASP A 117 -4.21 22.50 -9.08
C ASP A 117 -5.54 21.78 -8.79
N CYS A 118 -6.29 22.32 -7.83
CA CYS A 118 -7.57 21.76 -7.38
C CYS A 118 -8.77 22.61 -7.84
N GLU A 119 -8.55 23.70 -8.57
CA GLU A 119 -9.62 24.67 -8.87
C GLU A 119 -10.36 24.37 -10.18
N ALA A 120 -9.71 23.69 -11.13
CA ALA A 120 -10.21 23.53 -12.50
C ALA A 120 -10.75 22.12 -12.82
N ILE A 121 -11.51 21.50 -11.90
CA ILE A 121 -12.05 20.15 -12.16
C ILE A 121 -13.40 20.25 -12.87
N GLU A 122 -13.43 19.87 -14.14
CA GLU A 122 -14.64 19.75 -14.94
C GLU A 122 -15.38 18.44 -14.60
N TYR A 123 -16.16 18.46 -13.53
CA TYR A 123 -16.83 17.27 -13.00
C TYR A 123 -17.74 16.56 -14.00
N GLU A 124 -18.47 17.30 -14.83
CA GLU A 124 -19.36 16.70 -15.82
C GLU A 124 -18.56 15.87 -16.85
N GLN A 125 -17.44 16.41 -17.32
CA GLN A 125 -16.57 15.71 -18.25
C GLN A 125 -15.91 14.49 -17.58
N LEU A 126 -15.35 14.66 -16.39
CA LEU A 126 -14.70 13.59 -15.63
C LEU A 126 -15.65 12.41 -15.39
N TYR A 127 -16.83 12.69 -14.84
CA TYR A 127 -17.79 11.62 -14.52
C TYR A 127 -18.45 11.02 -15.75
N SER A 128 -18.63 11.79 -16.84
CA SER A 128 -19.08 11.25 -18.12
C SER A 128 -18.05 10.28 -18.71
N GLN A 129 -16.77 10.60 -18.66
CA GLN A 129 -15.69 9.72 -19.11
C GLN A 129 -15.66 8.41 -18.29
N LEU A 130 -15.74 8.51 -16.95
CA LEU A 130 -15.80 7.34 -16.06
C LEU A 130 -17.03 6.47 -16.36
N LYS A 131 -18.18 7.08 -16.60
CA LYS A 131 -19.40 6.36 -16.96
C LYS A 131 -19.24 5.59 -18.27
N VAL A 132 -18.65 6.23 -19.30
CA VAL A 132 -18.36 5.54 -20.57
C VAL A 132 -17.40 4.37 -20.36
N ALA A 133 -16.33 4.55 -19.59
CA ALA A 133 -15.38 3.51 -19.27
C ALA A 133 -16.05 2.30 -18.60
N ILE A 134 -16.92 2.53 -17.61
CA ILE A 134 -17.67 1.48 -16.92
C ILE A 134 -18.63 0.76 -17.90
N LEU A 135 -19.40 1.50 -18.71
CA LEU A 135 -20.37 0.94 -19.63
C LEU A 135 -19.71 0.17 -20.78
N SER A 136 -18.51 0.55 -21.19
CA SER A 136 -17.72 -0.19 -22.19
C SER A 136 -17.06 -1.45 -21.63
N GLY A 137 -17.25 -1.76 -20.33
CA GLY A 137 -16.68 -2.94 -19.70
C GLY A 137 -15.19 -2.81 -19.38
N GLN A 138 -14.67 -1.58 -19.27
CA GLN A 138 -13.27 -1.38 -18.87
C GLN A 138 -13.00 -2.06 -17.54
N ARG A 139 -11.93 -2.84 -17.50
CA ARG A 139 -11.51 -3.58 -16.31
C ARG A 139 -11.08 -2.61 -15.20
N TYR A 140 -11.52 -2.88 -13.98
CA TYR A 140 -11.20 -2.08 -12.77
C TYR A 140 -10.35 -2.86 -11.75
N TRP A 141 -9.77 -3.99 -12.16
CA TRP A 141 -8.86 -4.81 -11.35
C TRP A 141 -7.58 -5.07 -12.13
N PHE A 142 -6.49 -5.35 -11.42
CA PHE A 142 -5.20 -5.70 -12.01
C PHE A 142 -5.11 -7.20 -12.33
N THR A 143 -4.38 -7.55 -13.37
CA THR A 143 -3.91 -8.93 -13.61
C THR A 143 -2.77 -9.25 -12.64
N LYS A 144 -2.34 -10.51 -12.61
CA LYS A 144 -1.19 -10.92 -11.79
C LYS A 144 0.10 -10.21 -12.22
N GLU A 145 0.28 -10.04 -13.51
CA GLU A 145 1.42 -9.34 -14.09
C GLU A 145 1.44 -7.86 -13.69
N GLU A 146 0.30 -7.19 -13.81
CA GLU A 146 0.14 -5.79 -13.38
C GLU A 146 0.29 -5.62 -11.86
N GLU A 147 -0.18 -6.61 -11.06
CA GLU A 147 0.08 -6.61 -9.61
C GLU A 147 1.58 -6.70 -9.30
N GLN A 148 2.35 -7.48 -10.07
CA GLN A 148 3.80 -7.58 -9.91
C GLN A 148 4.50 -6.27 -10.27
N GLU A 149 4.10 -5.63 -11.38
CA GLU A 149 4.62 -4.32 -11.77
C GLU A 149 4.30 -3.25 -10.71
N LEU A 150 3.07 -3.25 -10.20
CA LEU A 150 2.67 -2.36 -9.11
C LEU A 150 3.53 -2.59 -7.85
N GLN A 151 3.80 -3.86 -7.50
CA GLN A 151 4.68 -4.17 -6.38
C GLN A 151 6.10 -3.67 -6.59
N LYS A 152 6.66 -3.81 -7.81
CA LYS A 152 7.97 -3.25 -8.16
C LYS A 152 7.99 -1.72 -8.01
N SER A 153 6.99 -1.03 -8.55
CA SER A 153 6.84 0.42 -8.39
C SER A 153 6.77 0.84 -6.92
N ASN A 154 6.02 0.09 -6.12
CA ASN A 154 5.83 0.36 -4.70
C ASN A 154 7.08 0.14 -3.83
N LEU A 155 8.12 -0.53 -4.33
CA LEU A 155 9.38 -0.70 -3.59
C LEU A 155 10.04 0.65 -3.28
N SER A 156 9.92 1.64 -4.16
CA SER A 156 10.43 3.00 -3.93
C SER A 156 9.74 3.71 -2.75
N PHE A 157 8.55 3.25 -2.35
CA PHE A 157 7.76 3.76 -1.23
C PHE A 157 7.84 2.86 0.02
N SER A 158 8.62 1.78 -0.05
CA SER A 158 8.77 0.86 1.08
C SER A 158 9.75 1.41 2.09
N ARG A 159 9.41 1.25 3.36
CA ARG A 159 10.29 1.61 4.47
C ARG A 159 11.45 0.62 4.54
N GLN A 160 12.65 1.12 4.40
CA GLN A 160 13.85 0.33 4.64
C GLN A 160 13.90 -0.04 6.13
N GLY A 161 14.09 -1.32 6.39
CA GLY A 161 14.22 -1.83 7.76
C GLY A 161 15.67 -1.97 8.18
N PRO A 162 15.97 -2.01 9.50
CA PRO A 162 17.35 -2.22 10.01
C PRO A 162 18.05 -3.45 9.41
N VAL A 163 17.28 -4.47 9.07
CA VAL A 163 17.78 -5.70 8.43
C VAL A 163 18.31 -5.41 7.02
N GLU A 164 17.59 -4.59 6.25
CA GLU A 164 18.00 -4.19 4.91
C GLU A 164 19.24 -3.31 4.94
N ASP A 165 19.30 -2.35 5.86
CA ASP A 165 20.46 -1.47 6.01
C ASP A 165 21.74 -2.27 6.30
N VAL A 166 21.66 -3.25 7.23
CA VAL A 166 22.77 -4.13 7.57
C VAL A 166 23.13 -5.06 6.41
N LEU A 167 22.12 -5.56 5.70
CA LEU A 167 22.33 -6.41 4.52
C LEU A 167 23.12 -5.63 3.44
N ARG A 168 22.69 -4.43 3.08
CA ARG A 168 23.35 -3.57 2.10
C ARG A 168 24.76 -3.13 2.53
N ALA A 169 24.99 -2.96 3.83
CA ALA A 169 26.32 -2.65 4.37
C ALA A 169 27.30 -3.83 4.31
N CYS A 170 26.79 -5.07 4.39
CA CYS A 170 27.62 -6.27 4.45
C CYS A 170 27.73 -7.02 3.12
N TYR A 171 26.78 -6.86 2.24
CA TYR A 171 26.67 -7.60 0.97
C TYR A 171 26.28 -6.68 -0.18
N ARG A 172 26.75 -7.01 -1.37
CA ARG A 172 26.29 -6.42 -2.63
C ARG A 172 26.12 -7.54 -3.65
N SER A 173 25.25 -7.34 -4.64
CA SER A 173 25.10 -8.27 -5.74
C SER A 173 26.41 -8.36 -6.53
N ALA A 174 26.79 -9.54 -6.97
CA ALA A 174 27.93 -9.75 -7.85
C ALA A 174 27.49 -9.50 -9.30
N GLU A 175 28.37 -8.89 -10.09
CA GLU A 175 28.13 -8.68 -11.52
C GLU A 175 28.35 -9.96 -12.34
N ARG A 176 29.16 -10.89 -11.82
CA ARG A 176 29.46 -12.17 -12.47
C ARG A 176 29.36 -13.31 -11.47
N ARG A 177 28.76 -14.41 -11.89
CA ARG A 177 28.57 -15.62 -11.07
C ARG A 177 29.88 -16.25 -10.59
N GLU A 178 30.95 -16.10 -11.34
CA GLU A 178 32.28 -16.65 -11.07
C GLU A 178 33.01 -15.88 -9.94
N GLU A 179 32.53 -14.68 -9.60
CA GLU A 179 33.12 -13.79 -8.60
C GLU A 179 32.32 -13.74 -7.29
N CYS A 180 31.34 -14.65 -7.12
CA CYS A 180 30.44 -14.60 -5.98
C CYS A 180 30.43 -15.90 -5.15
N ASP A 181 30.23 -15.75 -3.85
CA ASP A 181 29.91 -16.84 -2.95
C ASP A 181 28.41 -17.14 -3.06
N LEU A 182 28.07 -18.41 -3.29
CA LEU A 182 26.69 -18.88 -3.26
C LEU A 182 26.29 -19.10 -1.81
N LEU A 183 25.50 -18.18 -1.25
CA LEU A 183 25.03 -18.25 0.13
C LEU A 183 23.51 -18.41 0.17
N SER A 184 23.03 -19.29 1.03
CA SER A 184 21.59 -19.35 1.30
C SER A 184 21.14 -18.18 2.18
N ALA A 185 19.85 -17.84 2.15
CA ALA A 185 19.27 -16.82 3.04
C ALA A 185 19.50 -17.17 4.54
N ALA A 186 19.59 -18.45 4.88
CA ALA A 186 19.90 -18.90 6.23
C ALA A 186 21.35 -18.60 6.63
N ASP A 187 22.31 -18.80 5.72
CA ASP A 187 23.73 -18.50 5.97
C ASP A 187 23.95 -17.00 6.12
N ILE A 188 23.35 -16.21 5.21
CA ILE A 188 23.39 -14.75 5.30
C ILE A 188 22.78 -14.27 6.63
N PHE A 189 21.63 -14.85 7.02
CA PHE A 189 20.99 -14.52 8.29
C PHE A 189 21.89 -14.78 9.49
N GLN A 190 22.54 -15.95 9.55
CA GLN A 190 23.46 -16.28 10.63
C GLN A 190 24.67 -15.35 10.68
N CYS A 191 25.22 -15.00 9.52
CA CYS A 191 26.33 -14.06 9.43
C CYS A 191 25.94 -12.66 9.92
N LEU A 192 24.79 -12.13 9.44
CA LEU A 192 24.28 -10.83 9.86
C LEU A 192 23.95 -10.78 11.35
N LYS A 193 23.34 -11.85 11.88
CA LYS A 193 23.02 -11.98 13.30
C LYS A 193 24.26 -11.97 14.19
N LYS A 194 25.36 -12.59 13.75
CA LYS A 194 26.65 -12.56 14.48
C LYS A 194 27.28 -11.15 14.45
N ARG A 195 27.22 -10.45 13.31
CA ARG A 195 27.82 -9.12 13.14
C ARG A 195 27.00 -8.01 13.79
N ASN A 196 25.69 -8.05 13.67
CA ASN A 196 24.76 -6.99 14.12
C ASN A 196 23.55 -7.56 14.85
N PRO A 197 23.70 -8.12 16.05
CA PRO A 197 22.62 -8.81 16.78
C PRO A 197 21.44 -7.87 17.10
N THR A 198 21.72 -6.58 17.32
CA THR A 198 20.69 -5.60 17.66
C THR A 198 19.76 -5.33 16.46
N ALA A 199 20.31 -5.11 15.28
CA ALA A 199 19.52 -4.86 14.06
C ALA A 199 18.74 -6.09 13.61
N MET A 200 19.22 -7.29 13.93
CA MET A 200 18.58 -8.57 13.61
C MET A 200 17.57 -9.04 14.65
N ARG A 201 17.30 -8.22 15.69
CA ARG A 201 16.34 -8.59 16.75
C ARG A 201 14.92 -8.67 16.16
N GLY A 202 14.26 -9.82 16.34
CA GLY A 202 12.92 -10.08 15.81
C GLY A 202 12.87 -10.53 14.35
N ALA A 203 14.01 -10.50 13.63
CA ALA A 203 14.09 -11.05 12.29
C ALA A 203 14.27 -12.57 12.31
N ASN A 204 13.88 -13.22 11.23
CA ASN A 204 14.10 -14.65 11.00
C ASN A 204 14.57 -14.88 9.54
N PRO A 205 15.09 -16.08 9.20
CA PRO A 205 15.57 -16.36 7.85
C PRO A 205 14.52 -16.14 6.75
N ALA A 206 13.23 -16.42 7.02
CA ALA A 206 12.16 -16.20 6.05
C ALA A 206 11.90 -14.72 5.79
N SER A 207 11.93 -13.87 6.84
CA SER A 207 11.81 -12.42 6.65
C SER A 207 13.01 -11.83 5.90
N LEU A 208 14.23 -12.35 6.13
CA LEU A 208 15.41 -11.96 5.36
C LEU A 208 15.30 -12.40 3.90
N ALA A 209 14.81 -13.61 3.63
CA ALA A 209 14.60 -14.09 2.26
C ALA A 209 13.65 -13.17 1.48
N GLN A 210 12.59 -12.67 2.12
CA GLN A 210 11.68 -11.68 1.51
C GLN A 210 12.39 -10.37 1.18
N VAL A 211 13.24 -9.86 2.08
CA VAL A 211 14.07 -8.67 1.83
C VAL A 211 15.00 -8.90 0.64
N LEU A 212 15.67 -10.06 0.58
CA LEU A 212 16.55 -10.41 -0.54
C LEU A 212 15.79 -10.48 -1.86
N ILE A 213 14.61 -11.10 -1.91
CA ILE A 213 13.75 -11.14 -3.08
C ILE A 213 13.37 -9.72 -3.52
N CYS A 214 12.95 -8.86 -2.59
CA CYS A 214 12.64 -7.47 -2.90
C CYS A 214 13.84 -6.72 -3.49
N LEU A 215 15.03 -6.92 -2.94
CA LEU A 215 16.26 -6.29 -3.43
C LEU A 215 16.68 -6.78 -4.81
N LEU A 216 16.51 -8.05 -5.10
CA LEU A 216 16.78 -8.64 -6.42
C LEU A 216 15.82 -8.09 -7.49
N TYR A 217 14.56 -7.84 -7.15
CA TYR A 217 13.61 -7.22 -8.08
C TYR A 217 13.90 -5.74 -8.37
N THR A 218 14.72 -5.06 -7.56
CA THR A 218 15.10 -3.65 -7.78
C THR A 218 16.38 -3.46 -8.57
N SER A 219 17.18 -4.53 -8.75
CA SER A 219 18.38 -4.48 -9.59
C SER A 219 18.07 -5.13 -10.94
N ASP A 220 18.36 -4.45 -12.05
CA ASP A 220 18.23 -4.99 -13.42
C ASP A 220 19.06 -6.28 -13.66
N ALA A 221 19.82 -6.71 -12.66
CA ALA A 221 20.57 -7.96 -12.64
C ALA A 221 19.74 -9.19 -12.20
N ALA A 222 18.41 -9.06 -12.04
CA ALA A 222 17.56 -10.12 -11.46
C ALA A 222 17.20 -11.25 -12.44
N ASP A 223 17.50 -11.14 -13.70
CA ASP A 223 17.13 -12.17 -14.70
C ASP A 223 18.05 -13.40 -14.71
N ASP A 224 19.21 -13.37 -14.02
CA ASP A 224 20.21 -14.45 -14.11
C ASP A 224 20.58 -15.18 -12.80
N LEU A 225 20.02 -14.84 -11.66
CA LEU A 225 20.54 -15.32 -10.36
C LEU A 225 19.53 -15.94 -9.40
N ILE A 226 18.50 -16.63 -9.88
CA ILE A 226 17.71 -17.52 -9.01
C ILE A 226 17.91 -18.97 -9.47
N GLY A 227 19.00 -19.55 -9.03
CA GLY A 227 19.12 -20.99 -8.85
C GLY A 227 18.62 -21.32 -7.44
N VAL A 228 17.47 -21.99 -7.34
CA VAL A 228 16.95 -22.62 -6.13
C VAL A 228 17.88 -23.75 -5.72
#